data_b847f58a759398823da539a261f0298c
#
_entry.id   b847f58a759398823da539a261f0298c
#
_cell.length_a   1.000
_cell.length_b   1.000
_cell.length_c   1.000
_cell.angle_alpha   90.00
_cell.angle_beta   90.00
_cell.angle_gamma   90.00
#
_symmetry.space_group_name_H-M   'P 1'
#
loop_
_entity.id
_entity.type
_entity.pdbx_description
1 polymer ?
#
loop_
_entity_poly.entity_id
_entity_poly.type
_entity_poly.pdbx_seq_one_letter_code
_entity_poly.pdbx_strand_id
1 'polypeptide(L)'
;MRILYQLTSPMDRTIGPHEVERRRRVLQESAAGATEVAVEPTATGPAAIESAHDAAIVVPELVRLAPLAEQRGYAAIIIGCYSDPGIDALRELVKIPVIGPGAASLHLAAQLGTRLSILTPAGRGFGRVAARLRALGLADLLASVRGIGLSVM
;
A
#
# COMPACT_ATOMS: atom_id res chain seq x y z
N MET A 1 0.77 1.93 20.86
CA MET A 1 0.92 3.00 19.84
C MET A 1 -0.23 2.92 18.86
N ARG A 2 -0.51 4.00 18.10
CA ARG A 2 -1.60 4.00 17.10
C ARG A 2 -1.00 4.06 15.69
N ILE A 3 -1.42 3.16 14.82
CA ILE A 3 -0.96 3.09 13.42
C ILE A 3 -2.17 3.32 12.51
N LEU A 4 -2.01 4.13 11.49
CA LEU A 4 -3.01 4.30 10.44
C LEU A 4 -2.67 3.40 9.25
N TYR A 5 -3.61 2.53 8.86
CA TYR A 5 -3.62 1.88 7.56
C TYR A 5 -4.52 2.68 6.63
N GLN A 6 -3.89 3.53 5.82
CA GLN A 6 -4.57 4.43 4.90
C GLN A 6 -4.93 3.69 3.60
N LEU A 7 -6.19 3.39 3.40
CA LEU A 7 -6.69 2.85 2.13
C LEU A 7 -6.49 3.87 0.99
N THR A 8 -6.36 3.36 -0.22
CA THR A 8 -6.13 4.15 -1.44
C THR A 8 -7.38 4.24 -2.32
N SER A 9 -8.52 3.92 -1.74
CA SER A 9 -9.83 3.96 -2.40
C SER A 9 -10.93 4.33 -1.41
N PRO A 10 -12.06 4.89 -1.87
CA PRO A 10 -13.26 5.12 -1.05
C PRO A 10 -14.02 3.80 -0.80
N MET A 11 -13.33 2.83 -0.19
CA MET A 11 -13.77 1.43 -0.06
C MET A 11 -15.09 1.28 0.71
N ASP A 12 -15.33 2.17 1.67
CA ASP A 12 -16.59 2.25 2.43
C ASP A 12 -17.82 2.46 1.54
N ARG A 13 -17.64 3.13 0.39
CA ARG A 13 -18.69 3.43 -0.59
C ARG A 13 -18.66 2.50 -1.80
N THR A 14 -17.52 1.99 -2.19
CA THR A 14 -17.38 1.14 -3.41
C THR A 14 -17.66 -0.33 -3.12
N ILE A 15 -17.24 -0.84 -1.96
CA ILE A 15 -17.45 -2.22 -1.53
C ILE A 15 -18.40 -2.26 -0.32
N GLY A 16 -18.25 -1.31 0.59
CA GLY A 16 -19.06 -1.15 1.78
C GLY A 16 -18.23 -1.11 3.08
N PRO A 17 -18.81 -0.56 4.15
CA PRO A 17 -18.12 -0.38 5.43
C PRO A 17 -17.72 -1.73 6.08
N HIS A 18 -18.40 -2.81 5.75
CA HIS A 18 -18.07 -4.15 6.26
C HIS A 18 -16.68 -4.63 5.83
N GLU A 19 -16.21 -4.25 4.62
CA GLU A 19 -14.88 -4.62 4.14
C GLU A 19 -13.79 -3.79 4.84
N VAL A 20 -14.05 -2.52 5.11
CA VAL A 20 -13.15 -1.67 5.92
C VAL A 20 -12.98 -2.27 7.31
N GLU A 21 -14.07 -2.69 7.95
CA GLU A 21 -14.06 -3.31 9.28
C GLU A 21 -13.39 -4.70 9.25
N ARG A 22 -13.62 -5.50 8.21
CA ARG A 22 -12.93 -6.78 8.03
C ARG A 22 -11.41 -6.57 7.97
N ARG A 23 -10.94 -5.58 7.21
CA ARG A 23 -9.51 -5.25 7.13
C ARG A 23 -8.97 -4.78 8.47
N ARG A 24 -9.69 -3.91 9.16
CA ARG A 24 -9.30 -3.44 10.49
C ARG A 24 -9.10 -4.61 11.45
N ARG A 25 -10.03 -5.55 11.49
CA ARG A 25 -9.94 -6.74 12.34
C ARG A 25 -8.71 -7.58 12.02
N VAL A 26 -8.50 -7.94 10.75
CA VAL A 26 -7.34 -8.75 10.32
C VAL A 26 -6.01 -8.08 10.66
N LEU A 27 -5.91 -6.77 10.43
CA LEU A 27 -4.70 -6.01 10.75
C LEU A 27 -4.48 -5.89 12.26
N GLN A 28 -5.56 -5.70 13.03
CA GLN A 28 -5.50 -5.65 14.49
C GLN A 28 -5.08 -6.99 15.10
N GLU A 29 -5.56 -8.11 14.57
CA GLU A 29 -5.16 -9.46 14.98
C GLU A 29 -3.66 -9.73 14.70
N SER A 30 -3.12 -9.10 13.66
CA SER A 30 -1.70 -9.20 13.29
C SER A 30 -0.79 -8.23 14.06
N ALA A 31 -1.36 -7.25 14.74
CA ALA A 31 -0.61 -6.24 15.46
C ALA A 31 -0.10 -6.77 16.81
N ALA A 32 1.18 -6.48 17.11
CA ALA A 32 1.79 -6.93 18.36
C ALA A 32 1.47 -5.99 19.54
N GLY A 33 1.31 -6.58 20.72
CA GLY A 33 1.19 -5.87 22.00
C GLY A 33 0.03 -4.86 22.03
N ALA A 34 0.27 -3.69 22.64
CA ALA A 34 -0.71 -2.61 22.76
C ALA A 34 -0.77 -1.67 21.53
N THR A 35 -0.60 -2.21 20.32
CA THR A 35 -0.72 -1.45 19.08
C THR A 35 -2.16 -1.43 18.60
N GLU A 36 -2.72 -0.24 18.46
CA GLU A 36 -4.03 0.00 17.86
C GLU A 36 -3.88 0.28 16.36
N VAL A 37 -4.65 -0.40 15.52
CA VAL A 37 -4.65 -0.18 14.07
C VAL A 37 -5.99 0.42 13.64
N ALA A 38 -5.94 1.64 13.11
CA ALA A 38 -7.06 2.26 12.42
C ALA A 38 -6.96 1.98 10.92
N VAL A 39 -8.10 1.77 10.25
CA VAL A 39 -8.19 1.63 8.79
C VAL A 39 -9.14 2.71 8.28
N GLU A 40 -8.63 3.60 7.43
CA GLU A 40 -9.40 4.73 6.94
C GLU A 40 -9.42 4.74 5.40
N PRO A 41 -10.60 4.82 4.76
CA PRO A 41 -10.72 4.99 3.32
C PRO A 41 -10.37 6.42 2.92
N THR A 42 -10.03 6.62 1.64
CA THR A 42 -9.97 7.96 1.04
C THR A 42 -11.38 8.51 0.79
N ALA A 43 -11.54 9.83 0.82
CA ALA A 43 -12.80 10.46 0.46
C ALA A 43 -13.05 10.44 -1.06
N THR A 44 -11.98 10.46 -1.85
CA THR A 44 -12.01 10.45 -3.31
C THR A 44 -10.95 9.48 -3.84
N GLY A 45 -11.03 9.16 -5.13
CA GLY A 45 -10.07 8.29 -5.80
C GLY A 45 -10.73 7.16 -6.59
N PRO A 46 -9.93 6.30 -7.21
CA PRO A 46 -10.43 5.15 -7.96
C PRO A 46 -11.00 4.10 -7.00
N ALA A 47 -11.92 3.29 -7.51
CA ALA A 47 -12.47 2.17 -6.73
C ALA A 47 -11.41 1.12 -6.38
N ALA A 48 -10.44 0.89 -7.29
CA ALA A 48 -9.28 0.05 -7.10
C ALA A 48 -8.06 0.62 -7.83
N ILE A 49 -6.85 0.20 -7.44
CA ILE A 49 -5.60 0.57 -8.11
C ILE A 49 -5.17 -0.60 -9.01
N GLU A 50 -5.47 -0.51 -10.29
CA GLU A 50 -5.11 -1.53 -11.28
C GLU A 50 -4.11 -1.01 -12.34
N SER A 51 -3.94 0.30 -12.43
CA SER A 51 -3.08 0.96 -13.41
C SER A 51 -2.16 2.01 -12.78
N ALA A 52 -1.20 2.52 -13.57
CA ALA A 52 -0.39 3.67 -13.18
C ALA A 52 -1.25 4.95 -13.08
N HIS A 53 -2.29 5.06 -13.91
CA HIS A 53 -3.23 6.16 -13.85
C HIS A 53 -3.97 6.16 -12.50
N ASP A 54 -4.53 5.03 -12.07
CA ASP A 54 -5.23 4.93 -10.79
C ASP A 54 -4.30 5.27 -9.62
N ALA A 55 -3.05 4.77 -9.67
CA ALA A 55 -2.04 5.11 -8.68
C ALA A 55 -1.72 6.62 -8.65
N ALA A 56 -1.71 7.29 -9.81
CA ALA A 56 -1.43 8.71 -9.88
C ALA A 56 -2.57 9.57 -9.33
N ILE A 57 -3.82 9.25 -9.67
CA ILE A 57 -4.98 10.07 -9.25
C ILE A 57 -5.30 9.99 -7.76
N VAL A 58 -4.84 8.97 -7.04
CA VAL A 58 -5.04 8.89 -5.59
C VAL A 58 -4.01 9.71 -4.79
N VAL A 59 -2.85 10.00 -5.37
CA VAL A 59 -1.75 10.68 -4.66
C VAL A 59 -2.15 12.04 -4.06
N PRO A 60 -2.85 12.93 -4.76
CA PRO A 60 -3.28 14.20 -4.17
C PRO A 60 -4.08 14.05 -2.86
N GLU A 61 -4.94 13.04 -2.79
CA GLU A 61 -5.72 12.78 -1.58
C GLU A 61 -4.83 12.22 -0.45
N LEU A 62 -3.91 11.31 -0.76
CA LEU A 62 -2.96 10.80 0.24
C LEU A 62 -2.05 11.90 0.80
N VAL A 63 -1.57 12.78 -0.07
CA VAL A 63 -0.77 13.98 0.30
C VAL A 63 -1.55 14.88 1.25
N ARG A 64 -2.84 15.08 1.02
CA ARG A 64 -3.72 15.86 1.90
C ARG A 64 -3.93 15.18 3.26
N LEU A 65 -4.06 13.85 3.29
CA LEU A 65 -4.38 13.07 4.50
C LEU A 65 -3.18 12.82 5.41
N ALA A 66 -1.97 12.68 4.88
CA ALA A 66 -0.80 12.30 5.68
C ALA A 66 -0.48 13.29 6.82
N PRO A 67 -0.42 14.63 6.60
CA PRO A 67 -0.22 15.59 7.70
C PRO A 67 -1.35 15.56 8.74
N LEU A 68 -2.58 15.30 8.33
CA LEU A 68 -3.71 15.18 9.26
C LEU A 68 -3.59 13.94 10.14
N ALA A 69 -3.07 12.83 9.61
CA ALA A 69 -2.80 11.64 10.39
C ALA A 69 -1.75 11.92 11.48
N GLU A 70 -0.66 12.59 11.14
CA GLU A 70 0.36 13.00 12.12
C GLU A 70 -0.23 13.91 13.20
N GLN A 71 -1.02 14.93 12.83
CA GLN A 71 -1.69 15.83 13.77
C GLN A 71 -2.67 15.11 14.70
N ARG A 72 -3.29 14.01 14.24
CA ARG A 72 -4.20 13.16 15.03
C ARG A 72 -3.46 12.18 15.95
N GLY A 73 -2.11 12.24 15.98
CA GLY A 73 -1.27 11.46 16.89
C GLY A 73 -1.05 10.01 16.45
N TYR A 74 -1.18 9.70 15.17
CA TYR A 74 -0.71 8.41 14.65
C TYR A 74 0.81 8.35 14.68
N ALA A 75 1.35 7.22 15.10
CA ALA A 75 2.80 6.99 15.20
C ALA A 75 3.42 6.51 13.89
N ALA A 76 2.62 6.02 12.95
CA ALA A 76 3.03 5.61 11.61
C ALA A 76 1.83 5.56 10.66
N ILE A 77 2.11 5.65 9.37
CA ILE A 77 1.14 5.42 8.29
C ILE A 77 1.59 4.22 7.46
N ILE A 78 0.69 3.28 7.19
CA ILE A 78 0.87 2.21 6.21
C ILE A 78 -0.04 2.51 5.02
N ILE A 79 0.50 2.54 3.80
CA ILE A 79 -0.29 2.74 2.58
C ILE A 79 -1.01 1.45 2.24
N GLY A 80 -2.33 1.48 2.09
CA GLY A 80 -3.16 0.32 1.84
C GLY A 80 -3.14 -0.19 0.39
N CYS A 81 -1.99 -0.13 -0.28
CA CYS A 81 -1.82 -0.57 -1.66
C CYS A 81 -0.40 -1.08 -1.90
N TYR A 82 -0.28 -2.24 -2.54
CA TYR A 82 1.00 -2.85 -2.88
C TYR A 82 1.87 -2.00 -3.83
N SER A 83 1.28 -1.13 -4.65
CA SER A 83 2.04 -0.23 -5.53
C SER A 83 2.69 0.96 -4.81
N ASP A 84 2.43 1.15 -3.51
CA ASP A 84 2.93 2.25 -2.65
C ASP A 84 2.79 3.64 -3.31
N PRO A 85 1.59 4.05 -3.77
CA PRO A 85 1.43 5.29 -4.49
C PRO A 85 1.80 6.50 -3.63
N GLY A 86 2.64 7.39 -4.18
CA GLY A 86 3.03 8.64 -3.55
C GLY A 86 3.93 8.53 -2.32
N ILE A 87 4.49 7.36 -2.02
CA ILE A 87 5.21 7.10 -0.77
C ILE A 87 6.32 8.11 -0.47
N ASP A 88 7.08 8.52 -1.50
CA ASP A 88 8.19 9.46 -1.32
C ASP A 88 7.66 10.86 -0.98
N ALA A 89 6.63 11.32 -1.68
CA ALA A 89 5.97 12.58 -1.38
C ALA A 89 5.39 12.62 0.05
N LEU A 90 4.78 11.51 0.51
CA LEU A 90 4.25 11.42 1.87
C LEU A 90 5.38 11.50 2.91
N ARG A 91 6.50 10.83 2.68
CA ARG A 91 7.68 10.86 3.56
C ARG A 91 8.30 12.24 3.71
N GLU A 92 8.21 13.07 2.67
CA GLU A 92 8.68 14.47 2.73
C GLU A 92 7.76 15.38 3.57
N LEU A 93 6.48 15.01 3.70
CA LEU A 93 5.45 15.85 4.33
C LEU A 93 5.30 15.61 5.84
N VAL A 94 5.66 14.42 6.34
CA VAL A 94 5.45 14.03 7.72
C VAL A 94 6.73 13.51 8.36
N LYS A 95 6.82 13.63 9.69
CA LYS A 95 7.96 13.13 10.48
C LYS A 95 7.77 11.67 10.93
N ILE A 96 6.51 11.21 10.96
CA ILE A 96 6.21 9.83 11.32
C ILE A 96 6.55 8.88 10.16
N PRO A 97 6.94 7.62 10.43
CA PRO A 97 7.22 6.65 9.39
C PRO A 97 6.04 6.44 8.43
N VAL A 98 6.33 6.45 7.12
CA VAL A 98 5.39 6.05 6.07
C VAL A 98 5.90 4.75 5.45
N ILE A 99 5.11 3.69 5.57
CA ILE A 99 5.46 2.33 5.18
C ILE A 99 4.66 1.94 3.93
N GLY A 100 5.37 1.49 2.91
CA GLY A 100 4.79 0.90 1.71
C GLY A 100 4.84 -0.63 1.79
N PRO A 101 3.70 -1.32 1.83
CA PRO A 101 3.68 -2.79 1.93
C PRO A 101 4.38 -3.49 0.76
N GLY A 102 4.37 -2.87 -0.42
CA GLY A 102 5.08 -3.42 -1.56
C GLY A 102 6.60 -3.37 -1.39
N ALA A 103 7.19 -2.24 -1.00
CA ALA A 103 8.62 -2.16 -0.71
C ALA A 103 9.00 -3.07 0.45
N ALA A 104 8.23 -3.03 1.54
CA ALA A 104 8.49 -3.84 2.74
C ALA A 104 8.47 -5.34 2.42
N SER A 105 7.47 -5.83 1.69
CA SER A 105 7.36 -7.25 1.34
C SER A 105 8.48 -7.70 0.39
N LEU A 106 8.92 -6.86 -0.55
CA LEU A 106 10.02 -7.18 -1.46
C LEU A 106 11.35 -7.29 -0.71
N HIS A 107 11.64 -6.37 0.22
CA HIS A 107 12.84 -6.47 1.05
C HIS A 107 12.81 -7.67 2.01
N LEU A 108 11.64 -8.01 2.55
CA LEU A 108 11.48 -9.21 3.36
C LEU A 108 11.69 -10.47 2.54
N ALA A 109 11.10 -10.57 1.34
CA ALA A 109 11.27 -11.69 0.44
C ALA A 109 12.75 -11.88 0.01
N ALA A 110 13.49 -10.78 -0.16
CA ALA A 110 14.92 -10.81 -0.48
C ALA A 110 15.79 -11.47 0.61
N GLN A 111 15.30 -11.51 1.86
CA GLN A 111 15.99 -12.20 2.96
C GLN A 111 15.70 -13.72 2.97
N LEU A 112 14.63 -14.14 2.30
CA LEU A 112 14.17 -15.53 2.32
C LEU A 112 14.64 -16.34 1.09
N GLY A 113 15.11 -15.66 0.03
CA GLY A 113 15.55 -16.33 -1.18
C GLY A 113 16.35 -15.44 -2.12
N THR A 114 17.10 -16.08 -3.01
CA THR A 114 17.94 -15.41 -4.02
C THR A 114 17.18 -15.02 -5.29
N ARG A 115 15.99 -15.55 -5.48
CA ARG A 115 15.10 -15.27 -6.63
C ARG A 115 13.66 -15.18 -6.15
N LEU A 116 12.93 -14.20 -6.67
CA LEU A 116 11.51 -14.02 -6.34
C LEU A 116 10.66 -13.86 -7.59
N SER A 117 9.43 -14.31 -7.52
CA SER A 117 8.41 -14.08 -8.52
C SER A 117 7.26 -13.27 -7.94
N ILE A 118 6.68 -12.40 -8.75
CA ILE A 118 5.58 -11.54 -8.33
C ILE A 118 4.32 -11.94 -9.08
N LEU A 119 3.24 -12.19 -8.34
CA LEU A 119 1.91 -12.38 -8.88
C LEU A 119 1.17 -11.03 -8.86
N THR A 120 0.54 -10.67 -9.96
CA THR A 120 -0.28 -9.45 -10.09
C THR A 120 -1.70 -9.81 -10.53
N PRO A 121 -2.72 -9.06 -10.10
CA PRO A 121 -4.10 -9.29 -10.59
C PRO A 121 -4.17 -9.18 -12.11
N ALA A 122 -3.72 -8.07 -12.68
CA ALA A 122 -3.75 -7.82 -14.12
C ALA A 122 -2.39 -8.13 -14.78
N GLY A 123 -2.41 -8.66 -16.01
CA GLY A 123 -1.20 -9.00 -16.78
C GLY A 123 -0.36 -7.79 -17.26
N ARG A 124 -0.77 -6.55 -16.99
CA ARG A 124 -0.14 -5.32 -17.49
C ARG A 124 0.81 -4.65 -16.48
N GLY A 125 1.55 -5.41 -15.68
CA GLY A 125 2.36 -4.84 -14.60
C GLY A 125 3.86 -4.98 -14.73
N PHE A 126 4.37 -5.77 -15.70
CA PHE A 126 5.78 -6.16 -15.75
C PHE A 126 6.74 -4.95 -15.70
N GLY A 127 6.56 -3.96 -16.56
CA GLY A 127 7.46 -2.80 -16.61
C GLY A 127 7.48 -1.99 -15.31
N ARG A 128 6.35 -1.83 -14.66
CA ARG A 128 6.25 -1.11 -13.38
C ARG A 128 6.92 -1.89 -12.24
N VAL A 129 6.70 -3.20 -12.20
CA VAL A 129 7.34 -4.08 -11.21
C VAL A 129 8.85 -4.07 -11.38
N ALA A 130 9.34 -4.21 -12.60
CA ALA A 130 10.79 -4.17 -12.89
C ALA A 130 11.41 -2.81 -12.56
N ALA A 131 10.73 -1.71 -12.89
CA ALA A 131 11.19 -0.35 -12.54
C ALA A 131 11.26 -0.16 -11.02
N ARG A 132 10.27 -0.66 -10.29
CA ARG A 132 10.24 -0.61 -8.83
C ARG A 132 11.36 -1.42 -8.20
N LEU A 133 11.59 -2.65 -8.64
CA LEU A 133 12.69 -3.48 -8.13
C LEU A 133 14.05 -2.81 -8.38
N ARG A 134 14.22 -2.15 -9.53
CA ARG A 134 15.44 -1.34 -9.78
C ARG A 134 15.59 -0.20 -8.78
N ALA A 135 14.52 0.54 -8.53
CA ALA A 135 14.53 1.65 -7.57
C ALA A 135 14.83 1.18 -6.12
N LEU A 136 14.46 -0.05 -5.78
CA LEU A 136 14.73 -0.67 -4.48
C LEU A 136 16.09 -1.39 -4.41
N GLY A 137 16.87 -1.44 -5.49
CA GLY A 137 18.13 -2.19 -5.54
C GLY A 137 17.96 -3.72 -5.59
N LEU A 138 16.79 -4.21 -5.98
CA LEU A 138 16.41 -5.63 -5.96
C LEU A 138 16.20 -6.23 -7.36
N ALA A 139 16.67 -5.55 -8.42
CA ALA A 139 16.40 -5.94 -9.80
C ALA A 139 16.86 -7.36 -10.13
N ASP A 140 18.02 -7.77 -9.64
CA ASP A 140 18.65 -9.05 -9.93
C ASP A 140 17.90 -10.24 -9.28
N LEU A 141 17.07 -9.96 -8.30
CA LEU A 141 16.26 -11.00 -7.64
C LEU A 141 15.01 -11.40 -8.44
N LEU A 142 14.60 -10.59 -9.42
CA LEU A 142 13.36 -10.84 -10.15
C LEU A 142 13.50 -12.05 -11.12
N ALA A 143 12.79 -13.13 -10.80
CA ALA A 143 12.68 -14.29 -11.68
C ALA A 143 11.54 -14.13 -12.70
N SER A 144 10.35 -13.71 -12.27
CA SER A 144 9.22 -13.51 -13.17
C SER A 144 8.14 -12.58 -12.56
N VAL A 145 7.31 -12.00 -13.43
CA VAL A 145 6.04 -11.36 -13.07
C VAL A 145 4.93 -12.09 -13.81
N ARG A 146 3.90 -12.52 -13.12
CA ARG A 146 2.77 -13.25 -13.69
C ARG A 146 1.45 -12.59 -13.34
N GLY A 147 0.65 -12.29 -14.36
CA GLY A 147 -0.74 -11.88 -14.19
C GLY A 147 -1.63 -13.10 -13.97
N ILE A 148 -2.53 -13.03 -12.99
CA ILE A 148 -3.50 -14.10 -12.72
C ILE A 148 -4.85 -13.87 -13.42
N GLY A 149 -5.02 -12.73 -14.11
CA GLY A 149 -6.23 -12.44 -14.90
C GLY A 149 -7.47 -12.13 -14.07
N LEU A 150 -7.30 -11.73 -12.82
CA LEU A 150 -8.38 -11.32 -11.94
C LEU A 150 -8.40 -9.80 -11.78
N SER A 151 -9.59 -9.22 -11.59
CA SER A 151 -9.75 -7.84 -11.13
C SER A 151 -9.39 -7.74 -9.64
N VAL A 152 -9.04 -6.54 -9.21
CA VAL A 152 -8.86 -6.22 -7.78
C VAL A 152 -10.21 -6.09 -7.07
N MET A 153 -11.28 -5.85 -7.84
CA MET A 153 -12.67 -5.79 -7.37
C MET A 153 -13.49 -6.97 -7.86
#